data_3e44ab3ebc85abbb7e381b8deb9bbd84
#
_entry.id   3e44ab3ebc85abbb7e381b8deb9bbd84
#
_cell.length_a   1.000
_cell.length_b   1.000
_cell.length_c   1.000
_cell.angle_alpha   90.00
_cell.angle_beta   90.00
_cell.angle_gamma   90.00
#
_symmetry.space_group_name_H-M   'P 1'
#
loop_
_entity.id
_entity.type
_entity.pdbx_description
1 polymer ?
#
loop_
_entity_poly.entity_id
_entity_poly.type
_entity_poly.pdbx_seq_one_letter_code
_entity_poly.pdbx_strand_id
1 'polypeptide(L)'
;VIINPNNPTGSVYPRHVLEQIVALAKKHDLILFADEIYDKIVYDGIEHVAVASLAGDQLCISFNGLSKAYRIAGFRSGWMAITGDKSRAADYIEGLDMLASMRLCANVQAQYAIQTALGGYQSINDLIRPGGRLYEQRNIAWEMLNEIPGVSCVKPEGAMYCFPRLDPNIYPI
;
A
#
# COMPACT_ATOMS: atom_id res chain seq x y z
N VAL A 1 10.02 -5.28 5.36
CA VAL A 1 8.71 -5.12 4.71
C VAL A 1 8.20 -3.71 5.04
N ILE A 2 7.73 -3.00 4.03
CA ILE A 2 7.15 -1.65 4.14
C ILE A 2 5.73 -1.73 3.57
N ILE A 3 4.75 -1.22 4.31
CA ILE A 3 3.36 -1.08 3.85
C ILE A 3 3.08 0.42 3.77
N ASN A 4 2.92 0.96 2.55
CA ASN A 4 2.75 2.39 2.35
C ASN A 4 1.79 2.70 1.18
N PRO A 5 0.65 3.37 1.42
CA PRO A 5 0.07 3.77 2.72
C PRO A 5 -0.17 2.61 3.68
N ASN A 6 -0.10 2.87 4.97
CA ASN A 6 0.01 1.82 5.97
C ASN A 6 -1.35 1.23 6.39
N ASN A 7 -1.39 -0.07 6.46
CA ASN A 7 -2.41 -0.85 7.16
C ASN A 7 -1.79 -1.37 8.48
N PRO A 8 -2.30 -1.04 9.67
CA PRO A 8 -3.65 -0.48 9.94
C PRO A 8 -3.70 1.03 10.25
N THR A 9 -2.60 1.76 10.23
CA THR A 9 -2.53 3.10 10.81
C THR A 9 -3.08 4.22 9.93
N GLY A 10 -3.19 3.99 8.62
CA GLY A 10 -3.55 5.03 7.65
C GLY A 10 -2.46 6.08 7.39
N SER A 11 -1.26 5.88 7.92
CA SER A 11 -0.13 6.79 7.70
C SER A 11 0.44 6.66 6.29
N VAL A 12 0.97 7.76 5.78
CA VAL A 12 1.77 7.77 4.54
C VAL A 12 3.19 8.18 4.88
N TYR A 13 4.16 7.33 4.58
CA TYR A 13 5.56 7.65 4.85
C TYR A 13 6.04 8.76 3.92
N PRO A 14 6.55 9.88 4.48
CA PRO A 14 7.11 10.95 3.67
C PRO A 14 8.42 10.49 3.01
N ARG A 15 8.75 11.08 1.87
CA ARG A 15 9.93 10.74 1.05
C ARG A 15 11.21 10.57 1.88
N HIS A 16 11.52 11.52 2.76
CA HIS A 16 12.75 11.49 3.54
C HIS A 16 12.85 10.27 4.47
N VAL A 17 11.73 9.76 4.99
CA VAL A 17 11.71 8.53 5.80
C VAL A 17 11.96 7.31 4.93
N LEU A 18 11.34 7.26 3.73
CA LEU A 18 11.59 6.17 2.79
C LEU A 18 13.05 6.15 2.32
N GLU A 19 13.66 7.32 2.09
CA GLU A 19 15.08 7.44 1.76
C GLU A 19 15.98 6.92 2.89
N GLN A 20 15.65 7.20 4.14
CA GLN A 20 16.37 6.64 5.31
C GLN A 20 16.22 5.10 5.37
N ILE A 21 15.03 4.57 5.10
CA ILE A 21 14.79 3.13 5.08
C ILE A 21 15.60 2.47 3.96
N VAL A 22 15.65 3.07 2.76
CA VAL A 22 16.46 2.58 1.65
C VAL A 22 17.95 2.62 2.00
N ALA A 23 18.42 3.69 2.65
CA ALA A 23 19.82 3.80 3.10
C ALA A 23 20.16 2.71 4.12
N LEU A 24 19.27 2.41 5.06
CA LEU A 24 19.44 1.30 6.01
C LEU A 24 19.44 -0.07 5.30
N ALA A 25 18.56 -0.27 4.32
CA ALA A 25 18.53 -1.50 3.54
C ALA A 25 19.85 -1.72 2.78
N LYS A 26 20.39 -0.67 2.16
CA LYS A 26 21.72 -0.72 1.52
C LYS A 26 22.83 -1.03 2.50
N LYS A 27 22.85 -0.34 3.65
CA LYS A 27 23.86 -0.52 4.69
C LYS A 27 23.91 -1.95 5.25
N HIS A 28 22.75 -2.61 5.34
CA HIS A 28 22.61 -3.92 5.97
C HIS A 28 22.33 -5.05 4.96
N ASP A 29 22.47 -4.76 3.67
CA ASP A 29 22.25 -5.72 2.58
C ASP A 29 20.89 -6.43 2.66
N LEU A 30 19.82 -5.65 2.85
CA LEU A 30 18.46 -6.15 3.01
C LEU A 30 17.67 -6.06 1.71
N ILE A 31 16.81 -7.04 1.47
CA ILE A 31 15.81 -6.95 0.40
C ILE A 31 14.61 -6.12 0.89
N LEU A 32 14.16 -5.19 0.06
CA LEU A 32 12.97 -4.39 0.32
C LEU A 32 11.73 -5.07 -0.26
N PHE A 33 10.72 -5.30 0.58
CA PHE A 33 9.39 -5.71 0.17
C PHE A 33 8.44 -4.55 0.42
N ALA A 34 7.90 -3.95 -0.65
CA ALA A 34 7.02 -2.80 -0.59
C ALA A 34 5.58 -3.21 -0.95
N ASP A 35 4.70 -3.25 0.04
CA ASP A 35 3.26 -3.41 -0.19
C ASP A 35 2.64 -2.04 -0.44
N GLU A 36 2.34 -1.77 -1.70
CA GLU A 36 1.83 -0.49 -2.19
C GLU A 36 0.37 -0.60 -2.65
N ILE A 37 -0.38 -1.56 -2.11
CA ILE A 37 -1.77 -1.84 -2.51
C ILE A 37 -2.72 -0.64 -2.33
N TYR A 38 -2.34 0.35 -1.51
CA TYR A 38 -3.09 1.58 -1.24
C TYR A 38 -2.49 2.82 -1.91
N ASP A 39 -1.55 2.68 -2.83
CA ASP A 39 -0.80 3.76 -3.48
C ASP A 39 -1.65 4.94 -3.99
N LYS A 40 -2.84 4.64 -4.51
CA LYS A 40 -3.80 5.62 -5.05
C LYS A 40 -4.85 6.09 -4.03
N ILE A 41 -4.82 5.59 -2.80
CA ILE A 41 -5.76 5.98 -1.74
C ILE A 41 -5.00 6.86 -0.76
N VAL A 42 -4.82 8.09 -1.14
CA VAL A 42 -4.18 9.16 -0.35
C VAL A 42 -5.08 10.38 -0.33
N TYR A 43 -5.06 11.14 0.75
CA TYR A 43 -5.98 12.24 1.00
C TYR A 43 -5.23 13.57 1.14
N ASP A 44 -5.98 14.67 1.09
CA ASP A 44 -5.51 16.03 1.43
C ASP A 44 -4.29 16.48 0.61
N GLY A 45 -4.14 16.02 -0.64
CA GLY A 45 -3.03 16.38 -1.53
C GLY A 45 -1.69 15.71 -1.20
N ILE A 46 -1.70 14.72 -0.32
CA ILE A 46 -0.50 13.93 -0.01
C ILE A 46 -0.14 13.07 -1.22
N GLU A 47 1.15 13.00 -1.53
CA GLU A 47 1.69 12.20 -2.62
C GLU A 47 2.26 10.88 -2.09
N HIS A 48 1.86 9.78 -2.70
CA HIS A 48 2.51 8.50 -2.51
C HIS A 48 3.84 8.46 -3.27
N VAL A 49 4.88 8.01 -2.60
CA VAL A 49 6.20 7.80 -3.21
C VAL A 49 6.47 6.30 -3.24
N ALA A 50 6.60 5.73 -4.44
CA ALA A 50 6.94 4.32 -4.59
C ALA A 50 8.35 4.04 -4.10
N VAL A 51 8.52 3.03 -3.25
CA VAL A 51 9.83 2.67 -2.66
C VAL A 51 10.84 2.32 -3.75
N ALA A 52 10.41 1.62 -4.78
CA ALA A 52 11.25 1.25 -5.92
C ALA A 52 11.88 2.46 -6.63
N SER A 53 11.19 3.62 -6.65
CA SER A 53 11.72 4.85 -7.27
C SER A 53 12.90 5.46 -6.50
N LEU A 54 13.08 5.08 -5.24
CA LEU A 54 14.15 5.54 -4.37
C LEU A 54 15.26 4.48 -4.21
N ALA A 55 14.96 3.23 -4.50
CA ALA A 55 15.81 2.08 -4.20
C ALA A 55 17.11 2.07 -5.04
N GLY A 56 17.08 2.59 -6.27
CA GLY A 56 18.24 2.51 -7.19
C GLY A 56 18.62 1.06 -7.47
N ASP A 57 19.85 0.67 -7.15
CA ASP A 57 20.37 -0.71 -7.33
C ASP A 57 19.94 -1.66 -6.21
N GLN A 58 19.36 -1.12 -5.11
CA GLN A 58 18.88 -1.97 -4.02
C GLN A 58 17.72 -2.85 -4.49
N LEU A 59 17.82 -4.16 -4.24
CA LEU A 59 16.75 -5.08 -4.63
C LEU A 59 15.46 -4.72 -3.89
N CYS A 60 14.43 -4.39 -4.69
CA CYS A 60 13.12 -4.03 -4.19
C CYS A 60 12.04 -4.82 -4.93
N ILE A 61 11.13 -5.40 -4.19
CA ILE A 61 9.97 -6.13 -4.71
C ILE A 61 8.72 -5.38 -4.27
N SER A 62 8.08 -4.71 -5.23
CA SER A 62 6.84 -3.98 -5.00
C SER A 62 5.63 -4.84 -5.31
N PHE A 63 4.63 -4.79 -4.45
CA PHE A 63 3.36 -5.50 -4.59
C PHE A 63 2.21 -4.52 -4.77
N ASN A 64 1.33 -4.81 -5.72
CA ASN A 64 0.10 -4.05 -5.92
C ASN A 64 -0.98 -4.95 -6.56
N GLY A 65 -2.18 -4.43 -6.75
CA GLY A 65 -3.25 -5.25 -7.31
C GLY A 65 -4.59 -4.54 -7.45
N LEU A 66 -5.56 -5.29 -7.91
CA LEU A 66 -6.91 -4.80 -8.24
C LEU A 66 -7.82 -4.63 -7.01
N SER A 67 -7.41 -5.14 -5.85
CA SER A 67 -8.31 -5.31 -4.69
C SER A 67 -8.77 -3.99 -4.07
N LYS A 68 -7.93 -2.96 -4.02
CA LYS A 68 -8.16 -1.74 -3.23
C LYS A 68 -8.46 -0.52 -4.09
N ALA A 69 -7.47 0.08 -4.72
CA ALA A 69 -7.67 1.26 -5.56
C ALA A 69 -8.69 1.03 -6.69
N TYR A 70 -8.75 -0.17 -7.22
CA TYR A 70 -9.69 -0.55 -8.29
C TYR A 70 -10.99 -1.20 -7.78
N ARG A 71 -11.11 -1.49 -6.47
CA ARG A 71 -12.32 -1.98 -5.77
C ARG A 71 -12.88 -3.31 -6.28
N ILE A 72 -12.05 -4.12 -6.90
CA ILE A 72 -12.44 -5.43 -7.42
C ILE A 72 -11.67 -6.56 -6.71
N ALA A 73 -11.74 -6.53 -5.38
CA ALA A 73 -11.08 -7.51 -4.53
C ALA A 73 -11.47 -8.96 -4.85
N GLY A 74 -12.69 -9.18 -5.34
CA GLY A 74 -13.19 -10.49 -5.76
C GLY A 74 -12.50 -11.07 -6.99
N PHE A 75 -11.83 -10.25 -7.79
CA PHE A 75 -11.08 -10.71 -8.96
C PHE A 75 -9.82 -11.48 -8.60
N ARG A 76 -9.33 -11.37 -7.36
CA ARG A 76 -8.17 -12.08 -6.84
C ARG A 76 -6.94 -11.94 -7.74
N SER A 77 -6.65 -10.74 -8.23
CA SER A 77 -5.51 -10.46 -9.11
C SER A 77 -4.67 -9.30 -8.61
N GLY A 78 -3.39 -9.45 -8.77
CA GLY A 78 -2.37 -8.46 -8.45
C GLY A 78 -1.10 -8.75 -9.22
N TRP A 79 -0.10 -7.95 -8.97
CA TRP A 79 1.21 -8.07 -9.59
C TRP A 79 2.30 -7.74 -8.60
N MET A 80 3.50 -8.20 -8.90
CA MET A 80 4.73 -7.74 -8.26
C MET A 80 5.71 -7.25 -9.33
N ALA A 81 6.52 -6.26 -8.97
CA ALA A 81 7.60 -5.75 -9.78
C ALA A 81 8.92 -5.91 -9.04
N ILE A 82 9.90 -6.54 -9.65
CA ILE A 82 11.25 -6.74 -9.09
C ILE A 82 12.17 -5.74 -9.75
N THR A 83 12.75 -4.85 -8.96
CA THR A 83 13.64 -3.76 -9.39
C THR A 83 14.97 -3.81 -8.65
N GLY A 84 15.97 -3.05 -9.12
CA GLY A 84 17.32 -3.05 -8.58
C GLY A 84 18.22 -4.14 -9.17
N ASP A 85 19.36 -4.36 -8.54
CA ASP A 85 20.32 -5.40 -8.97
C ASP A 85 19.79 -6.80 -8.61
N LYS A 86 19.53 -7.60 -9.65
CA LYS A 86 18.99 -8.96 -9.53
C LYS A 86 20.08 -10.04 -9.47
N SER A 87 21.34 -9.68 -9.68
CA SER A 87 22.43 -10.65 -9.82
C SER A 87 22.59 -11.55 -8.58
N ARG A 88 22.35 -10.98 -7.41
CA ARG A 88 22.44 -11.71 -6.12
C ARG A 88 21.15 -12.45 -5.72
N ALA A 89 20.10 -12.30 -6.51
CA ALA A 89 18.79 -12.90 -6.23
C ALA A 89 18.31 -13.82 -7.37
N ALA A 90 19.24 -14.28 -8.24
CA ALA A 90 18.90 -15.10 -9.39
C ALA A 90 18.13 -16.37 -8.98
N ASP A 91 18.64 -17.11 -8.00
CA ASP A 91 18.00 -18.34 -7.50
C ASP A 91 16.62 -18.07 -6.87
N TYR A 92 16.47 -16.93 -6.19
CA TYR A 92 15.18 -16.51 -5.63
C TYR A 92 14.17 -16.22 -6.74
N ILE A 93 14.60 -15.51 -7.79
CA ILE A 93 13.76 -15.17 -8.95
C ILE A 93 13.38 -16.45 -9.71
N GLU A 94 14.32 -17.37 -9.92
CA GLU A 94 14.04 -18.68 -10.50
C GLU A 94 13.02 -19.46 -9.66
N GLY A 95 13.14 -19.42 -8.34
CA GLY A 95 12.16 -20.02 -7.44
C GLY A 95 10.75 -19.43 -7.59
N LEU A 96 10.64 -18.10 -7.81
CA LEU A 96 9.35 -17.44 -8.09
C LEU A 96 8.77 -17.89 -9.44
N ASP A 97 9.60 -18.01 -10.46
CA ASP A 97 9.20 -18.48 -11.80
C ASP A 97 8.74 -19.95 -11.75
N MET A 98 9.42 -20.79 -10.98
CA MET A 98 8.99 -22.18 -10.73
C MET A 98 7.63 -22.23 -10.03
N LEU A 99 7.42 -21.43 -8.98
CA LEU A 99 6.12 -21.37 -8.28
C LEU A 99 5.00 -20.88 -9.22
N ALA A 100 5.29 -19.89 -10.05
CA ALA A 100 4.34 -19.41 -11.05
C ALA A 100 4.01 -20.51 -12.06
N SER A 101 5.00 -21.26 -12.53
CA SER A 101 4.84 -22.39 -13.45
C SER A 101 4.06 -23.54 -12.83
N MET A 102 4.26 -23.84 -11.55
CA MET A 102 3.47 -24.84 -10.81
C MET A 102 2.00 -24.45 -10.66
N ARG A 103 1.73 -23.14 -10.50
CA ARG A 103 0.37 -22.59 -10.43
C ARG A 103 -0.33 -22.66 -11.79
N LEU A 104 0.41 -22.62 -12.90
CA LEU A 104 0.00 -22.56 -14.29
C LEU A 104 -0.76 -21.27 -14.62
N CYS A 105 -2.09 -21.31 -14.59
CA CYS A 105 -2.92 -20.17 -14.95
C CYS A 105 -3.50 -19.51 -13.68
N ALA A 106 -3.16 -18.25 -13.44
CA ALA A 106 -3.94 -17.42 -12.55
C ALA A 106 -5.30 -17.09 -13.20
N ASN A 107 -6.19 -16.41 -12.48
CA ASN A 107 -7.49 -16.01 -13.00
C ASN A 107 -7.35 -15.17 -14.28
N VAL A 108 -7.60 -15.76 -15.44
CA VAL A 108 -7.37 -15.15 -16.76
C VAL A 108 -8.23 -13.90 -16.97
N GLN A 109 -9.50 -13.96 -16.58
CA GLN A 109 -10.41 -12.81 -16.71
C GLN A 109 -9.90 -11.60 -15.92
N ALA A 110 -9.41 -11.85 -14.71
CA ALA A 110 -8.85 -10.81 -13.87
C ALA A 110 -7.53 -10.25 -14.40
N GLN A 111 -6.70 -11.07 -15.04
CA GLN A 111 -5.48 -10.61 -15.69
C GLN A 111 -5.78 -9.66 -16.86
N TYR A 112 -6.76 -9.95 -17.69
CA TYR A 112 -7.20 -9.04 -18.75
C TYR A 112 -7.72 -7.71 -18.20
N ALA A 113 -8.35 -7.72 -17.02
CA ALA A 113 -8.80 -6.50 -16.36
C ALA A 113 -7.66 -5.58 -15.89
N ILE A 114 -6.45 -6.11 -15.63
CA ILE A 114 -5.30 -5.31 -15.15
C ILE A 114 -4.94 -4.20 -16.17
N GLN A 115 -4.85 -4.53 -17.45
CA GLN A 115 -4.50 -3.55 -18.46
C GLN A 115 -5.53 -2.41 -18.53
N THR A 116 -6.81 -2.74 -18.50
CA THR A 116 -7.88 -1.74 -18.48
C THR A 116 -7.87 -0.91 -17.19
N ALA A 117 -7.60 -1.54 -16.03
CA ALA A 117 -7.52 -0.87 -14.75
C ALA A 117 -6.34 0.13 -14.72
N LEU A 118 -5.19 -0.27 -15.23
CA LEU A 118 -3.99 0.60 -15.24
C LEU A 118 -4.10 1.74 -16.25
N GLY A 119 -4.60 1.47 -17.45
CA GLY A 119 -4.67 2.45 -18.56
C GLY A 119 -6.00 3.22 -18.65
N GLY A 120 -7.02 2.81 -17.91
CA GLY A 120 -8.35 3.41 -17.97
C GLY A 120 -8.54 4.59 -17.01
N TYR A 121 -9.79 5.05 -16.95
CA TYR A 121 -10.19 6.12 -16.03
C TYR A 121 -9.99 5.71 -14.56
N GLN A 122 -9.28 6.54 -13.82
CA GLN A 122 -8.95 6.28 -12.41
C GLN A 122 -10.07 6.79 -11.49
N SER A 123 -11.19 6.08 -11.44
CA SER A 123 -12.36 6.47 -10.66
C SER A 123 -12.12 6.56 -9.14
N ILE A 124 -11.01 6.02 -8.66
CA ILE A 124 -10.59 6.18 -7.26
C ILE A 124 -10.38 7.67 -6.92
N ASN A 125 -9.90 8.47 -7.87
CA ASN A 125 -9.67 9.89 -7.69
C ASN A 125 -10.95 10.65 -7.32
N ASP A 126 -12.11 10.21 -7.80
CA ASP A 126 -13.40 10.81 -7.45
C ASP A 126 -13.81 10.50 -6.01
N LEU A 127 -13.32 9.42 -5.45
CA LEU A 127 -13.68 8.95 -4.11
C LEU A 127 -12.80 9.57 -3.01
N ILE A 128 -11.56 9.93 -3.33
CA ILE A 128 -10.58 10.42 -2.35
C ILE A 128 -10.50 11.95 -2.27
N ARG A 129 -11.17 12.69 -3.17
CA ARG A 129 -11.24 14.16 -3.16
C ARG A 129 -12.37 14.64 -2.24
N PRO A 130 -12.36 15.93 -1.81
CA PRO A 130 -13.48 16.53 -1.09
C PRO A 130 -14.82 16.29 -1.80
N GLY A 131 -15.84 15.83 -1.04
CA GLY A 131 -17.13 15.39 -1.55
C GLY A 131 -17.14 13.95 -2.07
N GLY A 132 -16.00 13.29 -2.18
CA GLY A 132 -15.90 11.88 -2.54
C GLY A 132 -16.20 10.96 -1.35
N ARG A 133 -16.77 9.80 -1.64
CA ARG A 133 -17.28 8.90 -0.58
C ARG A 133 -16.20 8.48 0.43
N LEU A 134 -15.00 8.13 -0.01
CA LEU A 134 -13.94 7.69 0.90
C LEU A 134 -13.41 8.86 1.74
N TYR A 135 -13.33 10.04 1.12
CA TYR A 135 -12.92 11.27 1.80
C TYR A 135 -13.88 11.60 2.95
N GLU A 136 -15.18 11.64 2.64
CA GLU A 136 -16.21 11.95 3.63
C GLU A 136 -16.30 10.89 4.74
N GLN A 137 -16.27 9.61 4.37
CA GLN A 137 -16.29 8.52 5.36
C GLN A 137 -15.08 8.55 6.29
N ARG A 138 -13.86 8.86 5.78
CA ARG A 138 -12.68 9.05 6.59
C ARG A 138 -12.86 10.17 7.61
N ASN A 139 -13.35 11.34 7.16
CA ASN A 139 -13.55 12.49 8.04
C ASN A 139 -14.57 12.20 9.13
N ILE A 140 -15.74 11.68 8.76
CA ILE A 140 -16.79 11.31 9.71
C ILE A 140 -16.27 10.29 10.73
N ALA A 141 -15.60 9.24 10.28
CA ALA A 141 -15.09 8.21 11.19
C ALA A 141 -14.03 8.79 12.15
N TRP A 142 -13.13 9.62 11.66
CA TRP A 142 -12.10 10.26 12.46
C TRP A 142 -12.71 11.23 13.50
N GLU A 143 -13.68 12.06 13.10
CA GLU A 143 -14.39 12.98 13.99
C GLU A 143 -15.14 12.23 15.08
N MET A 144 -15.99 11.25 14.71
CA MET A 144 -16.78 10.46 15.65
C MET A 144 -15.91 9.68 16.65
N LEU A 145 -14.77 9.14 16.22
CA LEU A 145 -13.85 8.45 17.12
C LEU A 145 -13.27 9.39 18.18
N ASN A 146 -12.91 10.63 17.79
CA ASN A 146 -12.36 11.60 18.72
C ASN A 146 -13.42 12.27 19.63
N GLU A 147 -14.72 12.11 19.35
CA GLU A 147 -15.80 12.51 20.25
C GLU A 147 -16.03 11.53 21.41
N ILE A 148 -15.52 10.31 21.30
CA ILE A 148 -15.68 9.29 22.34
C ILE A 148 -14.71 9.59 23.49
N PRO A 149 -15.19 9.75 24.75
CA PRO A 149 -14.30 9.98 25.89
C PRO A 149 -13.23 8.89 26.04
N GLY A 150 -11.97 9.30 26.14
CA GLY A 150 -10.84 8.37 26.27
C GLY A 150 -10.42 7.67 24.99
N VAL A 151 -10.95 8.07 23.83
CA VAL A 151 -10.50 7.62 22.52
C VAL A 151 -9.81 8.77 21.80
N SER A 152 -8.67 8.50 21.18
CA SER A 152 -7.98 9.46 20.31
C SER A 152 -7.55 8.76 19.02
N CYS A 153 -7.73 9.42 17.90
CA CYS A 153 -7.36 8.90 16.59
C CYS A 153 -6.62 9.97 15.79
N VAL A 154 -5.45 9.64 15.28
CA VAL A 154 -4.76 10.48 14.30
C VAL A 154 -5.53 10.40 12.98
N LYS A 155 -5.69 11.55 12.31
CA LYS A 155 -6.38 11.60 11.02
C LYS A 155 -5.63 10.77 9.98
N PRO A 156 -6.27 9.77 9.36
CA PRO A 156 -5.61 8.97 8.34
C PRO A 156 -5.24 9.81 7.10
N GLU A 157 -4.02 9.65 6.64
CA GLU A 157 -3.48 10.31 5.45
C GLU A 157 -3.68 9.47 4.19
N GLY A 158 -3.84 8.16 4.36
CA GLY A 158 -4.04 7.20 3.27
C GLY A 158 -4.77 5.94 3.71
N ALA A 159 -4.88 4.99 2.79
CA ALA A 159 -5.61 3.73 2.96
C ALA A 159 -7.08 3.92 3.36
N MET A 160 -7.66 2.99 4.10
CA MET A 160 -9.08 2.98 4.48
C MET A 160 -9.27 2.60 5.95
N TYR A 161 -8.35 3.04 6.82
CA TYR A 161 -8.32 2.62 8.22
C TYR A 161 -8.20 3.81 9.14
N CYS A 162 -8.92 3.75 10.27
CA CYS A 162 -8.65 4.53 11.46
C CYS A 162 -8.02 3.62 12.50
N PHE A 163 -7.01 4.10 13.21
CA PHE A 163 -6.32 3.35 14.24
C PHE A 163 -6.41 4.08 15.58
N PRO A 164 -7.54 3.94 16.29
CA PRO A 164 -7.79 4.67 17.52
C PRO A 164 -6.93 4.12 18.67
N ARG A 165 -6.46 5.01 19.51
CA ARG A 165 -5.84 4.72 20.81
C ARG A 165 -6.90 4.84 21.91
N LEU A 166 -6.99 3.82 22.77
CA LEU A 166 -7.82 3.84 23.95
C LEU A 166 -7.00 4.27 25.18
N ASP A 167 -7.57 5.13 26.03
CA ASP A 167 -6.97 5.48 27.29
C ASP A 167 -7.12 4.29 28.29
N PRO A 168 -6.02 3.69 28.77
CA PRO A 168 -6.06 2.54 29.66
C PRO A 168 -6.69 2.85 31.03
N ASN A 169 -6.81 4.12 31.42
CA ASN A 169 -7.49 4.50 32.65
C ASN A 169 -9.01 4.45 32.53
N ILE A 170 -9.52 4.54 31.30
CA ILE A 170 -10.97 4.48 31.02
C ILE A 170 -11.34 3.10 30.47
N TYR A 171 -10.47 2.50 29.66
CA TYR A 171 -10.65 1.20 29.02
C TYR A 171 -9.53 0.25 29.49
N PRO A 172 -9.63 -0.32 30.69
CA PRO A 172 -8.64 -1.29 31.17
C PRO A 172 -8.73 -2.57 30.32
N ILE A 173 -7.62 -2.93 29.66
CA ILE A 173 -7.46 -4.14 28.85
C ILE A 173 -6.58 -5.13 29.61
#